data_17b9cabdfcdb486cfeb2febbd7f68417
#
_entry.id   17b9cabdfcdb486cfeb2febbd7f68417
#
_cell.length_a   1.000
_cell.length_b   1.000
_cell.length_c   1.000
_cell.angle_alpha   90.00
_cell.angle_beta   90.00
_cell.angle_gamma   90.00
#
_symmetry.space_group_name_H-M   'P 1'
#
loop_
_entity.id
_entity.type
_entity.pdbx_description
1 polymer ?
#
loop_
_entity_poly.entity_id
_entity_poly.type
_entity_poly.pdbx_seq_one_letter_code
_entity_poly.pdbx_strand_id
1 'polypeptide(L)'
;GKYGARQIMDIVNATYRFYGERVIRKLISHVADHPAVIGYQVDNETKYYDSVSDDMQRLFVKYLREKFHGDLDELNHHFGLDYWSNRIDSWEDFPDVTATINESLGGEFDKFRRDQVRAFLQWQADIVREYAHDDQFITHNFDFEWRGYSYGVQPAVDHFKASTAVDITGVDIYHPTEDDLTGKEIAFGGDMTRSTKNGRNYLVLETEAQGQHGWVPFPGQLRLQAYSHLASGADMVEYWHWHSIHNSFETYWKGLLSHDLEPNPTYREAGVFGREIAKPEVGERLVHLKKHNKVAIMVSNESLTALDWFLIEAGFPFGGTLKYNDVVRNIYDALFELNVECDFIPSDAPAERLAKYEMIVTPALYCTPQETTDRLREFVSSGGHLVSTMRSFVTDDEVTVWHDRAPHNLTDVFGMTYNQFTRPNGHVSVEFAGTLAKTPASDAQALIELVTPFDGTDVLASYGHYAWKDYAAVTRHGFGKGDAEWIATLLGADTIRAVLREA
;
A
#
# COMPACT_ATOMS: atom_id res chain seq x y z
N GLY A 1 -19.99 -13.08 -12.47
CA GLY A 1 -19.98 -13.57 -11.08
C GLY A 1 -21.17 -14.48 -10.79
N LYS A 2 -21.09 -15.22 -9.69
CA LYS A 2 -22.18 -16.08 -9.24
C LYS A 2 -23.03 -15.33 -8.21
N TYR A 3 -24.37 -15.51 -8.27
CA TYR A 3 -25.28 -14.96 -7.27
C TYR A 3 -24.86 -15.36 -5.84
N GLY A 4 -25.04 -14.44 -4.91
CA GLY A 4 -24.79 -14.64 -3.48
C GLY A 4 -23.49 -14.02 -2.96
N ALA A 5 -22.58 -13.61 -3.84
CA ALA A 5 -21.39 -12.85 -3.44
C ALA A 5 -21.66 -11.34 -3.50
N ARG A 6 -20.86 -10.56 -2.75
CA ARG A 6 -20.82 -9.09 -2.81
C ARG A 6 -19.89 -8.65 -3.93
N GLN A 7 -20.15 -7.47 -4.54
CA GLN A 7 -19.22 -6.78 -5.47
C GLN A 7 -18.81 -7.67 -6.67
N ILE A 8 -19.79 -8.31 -7.28
CA ILE A 8 -19.61 -9.27 -8.38
C ILE A 8 -19.74 -8.64 -9.77
N MET A 9 -19.94 -7.33 -9.83
CA MET A 9 -20.10 -6.61 -11.09
C MET A 9 -18.80 -6.62 -11.88
N ASP A 10 -18.94 -6.60 -13.19
CA ASP A 10 -17.84 -6.34 -14.11
C ASP A 10 -17.80 -4.85 -14.42
N ILE A 11 -16.80 -4.16 -13.84
CA ILE A 11 -16.66 -2.71 -13.94
C ILE A 11 -16.37 -2.20 -15.35
N VAL A 12 -15.99 -3.08 -16.27
CA VAL A 12 -15.71 -2.72 -17.69
C VAL A 12 -16.86 -3.08 -18.61
N ASN A 13 -17.88 -3.80 -18.13
CA ASN A 13 -19.00 -4.22 -18.97
C ASN A 13 -19.86 -3.04 -19.40
N ALA A 14 -20.06 -2.87 -20.70
CA ALA A 14 -20.77 -1.73 -21.28
C ALA A 14 -22.25 -1.67 -20.84
N THR A 15 -22.92 -2.82 -20.71
CA THR A 15 -24.31 -2.88 -20.26
C THR A 15 -24.43 -2.47 -18.79
N TYR A 16 -23.54 -2.94 -17.94
CA TYR A 16 -23.48 -2.52 -16.55
C TYR A 16 -23.28 -1.00 -16.43
N ARG A 17 -22.32 -0.44 -17.17
CA ARG A 17 -22.07 1.01 -17.19
C ARG A 17 -23.26 1.80 -17.70
N PHE A 18 -23.94 1.34 -18.74
CA PHE A 18 -25.14 2.00 -19.25
C PHE A 18 -26.24 2.13 -18.18
N TYR A 19 -26.54 1.06 -17.45
CA TYR A 19 -27.53 1.12 -16.39
C TYR A 19 -27.03 1.87 -15.15
N GLY A 20 -25.76 1.74 -14.81
CA GLY A 20 -25.11 2.49 -13.74
C GLY A 20 -25.20 3.99 -13.99
N GLU A 21 -24.80 4.46 -15.17
CA GLU A 21 -24.91 5.87 -15.56
C GLU A 21 -26.34 6.40 -15.44
N ARG A 22 -27.33 5.64 -15.91
CA ARG A 22 -28.73 6.02 -15.81
C ARG A 22 -29.17 6.24 -14.36
N VAL A 23 -28.72 5.38 -13.44
CA VAL A 23 -29.04 5.49 -12.01
C VAL A 23 -28.34 6.70 -11.40
N ILE A 24 -27.03 6.86 -11.65
CA ILE A 24 -26.24 7.99 -11.15
C ILE A 24 -26.89 9.30 -11.60
N ARG A 25 -27.13 9.49 -12.89
CA ARG A 25 -27.75 10.70 -13.44
C ARG A 25 -29.10 11.00 -12.80
N LYS A 26 -29.94 9.99 -12.63
CA LYS A 26 -31.26 10.16 -12.02
C LYS A 26 -31.19 10.56 -10.57
N LEU A 27 -30.28 9.95 -9.81
CA LEU A 27 -30.09 10.25 -8.39
C LEU A 27 -29.50 11.65 -8.20
N ILE A 28 -28.39 11.94 -8.84
CA ILE A 28 -27.67 13.20 -8.64
C ILE A 28 -28.52 14.39 -9.09
N SER A 29 -29.15 14.33 -10.27
CA SER A 29 -30.05 15.39 -10.74
C SER A 29 -31.24 15.65 -9.81
N HIS A 30 -31.60 14.69 -8.95
CA HIS A 30 -32.68 14.85 -7.96
C HIS A 30 -32.23 15.54 -6.67
N VAL A 31 -30.97 15.33 -6.26
CA VAL A 31 -30.50 15.78 -4.94
C VAL A 31 -29.52 16.94 -5.00
N ALA A 32 -28.90 17.24 -6.15
CA ALA A 32 -27.82 18.21 -6.26
C ALA A 32 -28.14 19.60 -5.71
N ASP A 33 -29.36 20.08 -5.94
CA ASP A 33 -29.80 21.42 -5.50
C ASP A 33 -30.24 21.45 -4.03
N HIS A 34 -30.22 20.32 -3.31
CA HIS A 34 -30.66 20.28 -1.92
C HIS A 34 -29.56 20.85 -1.01
N PRO A 35 -29.84 21.86 -0.18
CA PRO A 35 -28.82 22.60 0.59
C PRO A 35 -28.11 21.76 1.66
N ALA A 36 -28.61 20.58 2.00
CA ALA A 36 -27.96 19.67 2.93
C ALA A 36 -26.98 18.70 2.26
N VAL A 37 -26.89 18.69 0.94
CA VAL A 37 -25.93 17.86 0.20
C VAL A 37 -24.61 18.60 0.09
N ILE A 38 -23.59 18.09 0.78
CA ILE A 38 -22.25 18.70 0.84
C ILE A 38 -21.24 18.03 -0.10
N GLY A 39 -21.54 16.80 -0.56
CA GLY A 39 -20.66 16.04 -1.43
C GLY A 39 -21.22 14.66 -1.76
N TYR A 40 -20.44 13.90 -2.50
CA TYR A 40 -20.83 12.59 -3.02
C TYR A 40 -19.70 11.58 -2.85
N GLN A 41 -20.02 10.44 -2.25
CA GLN A 41 -19.17 9.27 -2.34
C GLN A 41 -19.57 8.48 -3.60
N VAL A 42 -18.60 8.24 -4.48
CA VAL A 42 -18.81 7.40 -5.66
C VAL A 42 -18.41 5.97 -5.34
N ASP A 43 -19.30 5.01 -5.63
CA ASP A 43 -19.10 3.58 -5.37
C ASP A 43 -18.71 3.24 -3.91
N ASN A 44 -18.25 2.01 -3.65
CA ASN A 44 -17.86 1.54 -2.33
C ASN A 44 -16.68 0.57 -2.42
N GLU A 45 -15.56 0.89 -1.77
CA GLU A 45 -14.35 0.04 -1.69
C GLU A 45 -13.96 -0.58 -3.04
N THR A 46 -13.95 0.22 -4.09
CA THR A 46 -13.80 -0.27 -5.47
C THR A 46 -12.44 -0.90 -5.69
N LYS A 47 -12.46 -2.11 -6.17
CA LYS A 47 -11.30 -2.94 -6.52
C LYS A 47 -11.57 -3.63 -7.86
N TYR A 48 -10.54 -4.19 -8.48
CA TYR A 48 -10.81 -5.06 -9.62
C TYR A 48 -11.39 -6.42 -9.18
N TYR A 49 -11.34 -6.75 -7.88
CA TYR A 49 -11.77 -8.05 -7.34
C TYR A 49 -11.20 -9.21 -8.18
N ASP A 50 -11.99 -10.23 -8.44
CA ASP A 50 -11.67 -11.33 -9.34
C ASP A 50 -12.21 -11.06 -10.76
N SER A 51 -12.16 -9.81 -11.23
CA SER A 51 -12.63 -9.44 -12.57
C SER A 51 -11.73 -10.05 -13.65
N VAL A 52 -12.20 -11.17 -14.19
CA VAL A 52 -11.55 -11.97 -15.24
C VAL A 52 -12.56 -12.30 -16.35
N SER A 53 -13.43 -11.33 -16.67
CA SER A 53 -14.45 -11.49 -17.68
C SER A 53 -13.88 -11.48 -19.08
N ASP A 54 -14.67 -11.98 -20.06
CA ASP A 54 -14.34 -11.87 -21.48
C ASP A 54 -14.16 -10.41 -21.90
N ASP A 55 -14.88 -9.47 -21.28
CA ASP A 55 -14.73 -8.03 -21.55
C ASP A 55 -13.38 -7.52 -21.05
N MET A 56 -12.96 -7.90 -19.83
CA MET A 56 -11.66 -7.55 -19.29
C MET A 56 -10.52 -8.13 -20.13
N GLN A 57 -10.62 -9.41 -20.51
CA GLN A 57 -9.66 -10.09 -21.38
C GLN A 57 -9.53 -9.36 -22.74
N ARG A 58 -10.65 -9.03 -23.41
CA ARG A 58 -10.61 -8.32 -24.70
C ARG A 58 -9.99 -6.94 -24.60
N LEU A 59 -10.29 -6.20 -23.53
CA LEU A 59 -9.70 -4.88 -23.30
C LEU A 59 -8.19 -4.98 -23.02
N PHE A 60 -7.77 -5.99 -22.29
CA PHE A 60 -6.35 -6.22 -22.03
C PHE A 60 -5.59 -6.59 -23.32
N VAL A 61 -6.11 -7.51 -24.12
CA VAL A 61 -5.50 -7.85 -25.42
C VAL A 61 -5.42 -6.62 -26.36
N LYS A 62 -6.48 -5.79 -26.37
CA LYS A 62 -6.44 -4.53 -27.12
C LYS A 62 -5.34 -3.60 -26.58
N TYR A 63 -5.26 -3.44 -25.27
CA TYR A 63 -4.22 -2.64 -24.64
C TYR A 63 -2.80 -3.13 -25.00
N LEU A 64 -2.56 -4.44 -24.91
CA LEU A 64 -1.28 -5.01 -25.31
C LEU A 64 -0.97 -4.79 -26.79
N ARG A 65 -1.97 -4.94 -27.68
CA ARG A 65 -1.80 -4.68 -29.10
C ARG A 65 -1.43 -3.22 -29.40
N GLU A 66 -2.00 -2.28 -28.64
CA GLU A 66 -1.64 -0.86 -28.73
C GLU A 66 -0.24 -0.60 -28.16
N LYS A 67 0.10 -1.17 -27.02
CA LYS A 67 1.39 -1.02 -26.33
C LYS A 67 2.55 -1.51 -27.21
N PHE A 68 2.39 -2.66 -27.85
CA PHE A 68 3.39 -3.27 -28.73
C PHE A 68 3.18 -2.96 -30.23
N HIS A 69 2.40 -1.93 -30.58
CA HIS A 69 2.16 -1.51 -31.96
C HIS A 69 1.74 -2.63 -32.91
N GLY A 70 1.08 -3.67 -32.37
CA GLY A 70 0.64 -4.86 -33.11
C GLY A 70 1.73 -5.90 -33.35
N ASP A 71 2.96 -5.70 -32.84
CA ASP A 71 4.08 -6.63 -32.99
C ASP A 71 4.04 -7.71 -31.90
N LEU A 72 3.65 -8.93 -32.30
CA LEU A 72 3.61 -10.08 -31.39
C LEU A 72 5.01 -10.64 -31.08
N ASP A 73 5.96 -10.48 -31.99
CA ASP A 73 7.34 -10.93 -31.78
C ASP A 73 7.99 -10.09 -30.68
N GLU A 74 7.77 -8.79 -30.72
CA GLU A 74 8.20 -7.87 -29.65
C GLU A 74 7.55 -8.23 -28.30
N LEU A 75 6.24 -8.45 -28.27
CA LEU A 75 5.51 -8.85 -27.06
C LEU A 75 6.06 -10.17 -26.47
N ASN A 76 6.23 -11.20 -27.33
CA ASN A 76 6.74 -12.49 -26.89
C ASN A 76 8.15 -12.40 -26.31
N HIS A 77 9.02 -11.64 -26.98
CA HIS A 77 10.38 -11.41 -26.52
C HIS A 77 10.40 -10.63 -25.20
N HIS A 78 9.63 -9.57 -25.13
CA HIS A 78 9.56 -8.67 -23.98
C HIS A 78 9.11 -9.39 -22.70
N PHE A 79 8.05 -10.21 -22.79
CA PHE A 79 7.56 -10.99 -21.65
C PHE A 79 8.24 -12.36 -21.48
N GLY A 80 9.22 -12.70 -22.32
CA GLY A 80 9.92 -13.99 -22.24
C GLY A 80 9.03 -15.21 -22.51
N LEU A 81 7.98 -15.06 -23.35
CA LEU A 81 7.00 -16.11 -23.64
C LEU A 81 7.54 -17.25 -24.50
N ASP A 82 8.72 -17.10 -25.09
CA ASP A 82 9.40 -18.20 -25.80
C ASP A 82 9.81 -19.33 -24.84
N TYR A 83 9.94 -19.04 -23.54
CA TYR A 83 10.29 -20.03 -22.54
C TYR A 83 9.13 -21.01 -22.33
N TRP A 84 9.42 -22.31 -22.36
CA TRP A 84 8.45 -23.41 -22.29
C TRP A 84 7.34 -23.35 -23.34
N SER A 85 7.62 -22.75 -24.50
CA SER A 85 6.68 -22.68 -25.62
C SER A 85 5.35 -21.96 -25.28
N ASN A 86 5.41 -20.95 -24.44
CA ASN A 86 4.25 -20.09 -24.13
C ASN A 86 4.04 -18.96 -25.16
N ARG A 87 4.82 -18.97 -26.24
CA ARG A 87 4.72 -17.98 -27.31
C ARG A 87 3.31 -17.87 -27.87
N ILE A 88 2.87 -16.65 -28.09
CA ILE A 88 1.58 -16.29 -28.69
C ILE A 88 1.80 -16.00 -30.18
N ASP A 89 1.07 -16.68 -31.06
CA ASP A 89 1.24 -16.60 -32.50
C ASP A 89 0.20 -15.74 -33.22
N SER A 90 -0.91 -15.41 -32.54
CA SER A 90 -2.03 -14.65 -33.14
C SER A 90 -2.72 -13.80 -32.09
N TRP A 91 -3.04 -12.56 -32.45
CA TRP A 91 -3.87 -11.68 -31.62
C TRP A 91 -5.31 -12.19 -31.46
N GLU A 92 -5.80 -12.90 -32.47
CA GLU A 92 -7.16 -13.46 -32.50
C GLU A 92 -7.29 -14.68 -31.59
N ASP A 93 -6.20 -15.42 -31.39
CA ASP A 93 -6.12 -16.61 -30.55
C ASP A 93 -5.35 -16.34 -29.24
N PHE A 94 -5.36 -15.11 -28.77
CA PHE A 94 -4.68 -14.75 -27.54
C PHE A 94 -5.23 -15.59 -26.37
N PRO A 95 -4.37 -16.32 -25.62
CA PRO A 95 -4.83 -17.22 -24.57
C PRO A 95 -5.48 -16.47 -23.41
N ASP A 96 -6.29 -17.20 -22.63
CA ASP A 96 -6.82 -16.67 -21.38
C ASP A 96 -5.66 -16.34 -20.44
N VAL A 97 -5.51 -15.06 -20.14
CA VAL A 97 -4.40 -14.54 -19.32
C VAL A 97 -4.44 -15.02 -17.87
N THR A 98 -5.62 -15.40 -17.37
CA THR A 98 -5.76 -15.90 -15.99
C THR A 98 -5.10 -17.25 -15.76
N ALA A 99 -4.80 -17.96 -16.85
CA ALA A 99 -4.10 -19.24 -16.81
C ALA A 99 -2.57 -19.11 -17.01
N THR A 100 -2.05 -17.89 -17.20
CA THR A 100 -0.62 -17.70 -17.40
C THR A 100 0.20 -18.11 -16.18
N ILE A 101 1.37 -18.70 -16.44
CA ILE A 101 2.41 -18.92 -15.43
C ILE A 101 3.55 -17.90 -15.56
N ASN A 102 3.41 -16.98 -16.51
CA ASN A 102 4.40 -15.93 -16.76
C ASN A 102 4.10 -14.71 -15.87
N GLU A 103 5.03 -14.38 -15.02
CA GLU A 103 4.91 -13.32 -14.03
C GLU A 103 4.85 -11.93 -14.65
N SER A 104 5.57 -11.69 -15.75
CA SER A 104 5.57 -10.39 -16.44
C SER A 104 4.21 -10.14 -17.08
N LEU A 105 3.67 -11.11 -17.82
CA LEU A 105 2.34 -11.00 -18.43
C LEU A 105 1.23 -10.92 -17.37
N GLY A 106 1.31 -11.74 -16.31
CA GLY A 106 0.35 -11.73 -15.21
C GLY A 106 0.40 -10.43 -14.41
N GLY A 107 1.59 -9.92 -14.13
CA GLY A 107 1.80 -8.62 -13.47
C GLY A 107 1.29 -7.44 -14.29
N GLU A 108 1.49 -7.47 -15.61
CA GLU A 108 0.94 -6.46 -16.52
C GLU A 108 -0.59 -6.49 -16.55
N PHE A 109 -1.19 -7.68 -16.46
CA PHE A 109 -2.65 -7.81 -16.34
C PHE A 109 -3.18 -7.23 -15.02
N ASP A 110 -2.50 -7.44 -13.90
CA ASP A 110 -2.86 -6.83 -12.63
C ASP A 110 -2.74 -5.30 -12.67
N LYS A 111 -1.67 -4.78 -13.25
CA LYS A 111 -1.47 -3.35 -13.48
C LYS A 111 -2.58 -2.75 -14.34
N PHE A 112 -2.92 -3.41 -15.44
CA PHE A 112 -4.03 -3.02 -16.30
C PHE A 112 -5.36 -3.01 -15.54
N ARG A 113 -5.66 -4.02 -14.73
CA ARG A 113 -6.90 -4.07 -13.93
C ARG A 113 -6.98 -2.94 -12.90
N ARG A 114 -5.87 -2.59 -12.24
CA ARG A 114 -5.80 -1.41 -11.36
C ARG A 114 -6.11 -0.11 -12.12
N ASP A 115 -5.63 0.02 -13.35
CA ASP A 115 -5.95 1.18 -14.20
C ASP A 115 -7.44 1.22 -14.59
N GLN A 116 -8.09 0.06 -14.77
CA GLN A 116 -9.53 -0.01 -14.99
C GLN A 116 -10.33 0.44 -13.77
N VAL A 117 -9.86 0.18 -12.55
CA VAL A 117 -10.46 0.71 -11.31
C VAL A 117 -10.40 2.24 -11.30
N ARG A 118 -9.24 2.82 -11.58
CA ARG A 118 -9.09 4.28 -11.68
C ARG A 118 -10.04 4.86 -12.74
N ALA A 119 -10.09 4.26 -13.92
CA ALA A 119 -10.97 4.70 -15.01
C ALA A 119 -12.46 4.57 -14.67
N PHE A 120 -12.82 3.57 -13.86
CA PHE A 120 -14.19 3.37 -13.40
C PHE A 120 -14.63 4.43 -12.37
N LEU A 121 -13.74 4.77 -11.43
CA LEU A 121 -13.99 5.86 -10.47
C LEU A 121 -14.08 7.21 -11.19
N GLN A 122 -13.17 7.47 -12.13
CA GLN A 122 -13.17 8.70 -12.91
C GLN A 122 -14.47 8.86 -13.71
N TRP A 123 -14.92 7.80 -14.37
CA TRP A 123 -16.18 7.79 -15.11
C TRP A 123 -17.39 8.17 -14.24
N GLN A 124 -17.46 7.63 -13.01
CA GLN A 124 -18.52 7.99 -12.07
C GLN A 124 -18.42 9.44 -11.63
N ALA A 125 -17.21 9.88 -11.26
CA ALA A 125 -16.95 11.24 -10.85
C ALA A 125 -17.30 12.26 -11.95
N ASP A 126 -16.98 11.97 -13.20
CA ASP A 126 -17.28 12.84 -14.33
C ASP A 126 -18.81 13.03 -14.51
N ILE A 127 -19.59 11.96 -14.35
CA ILE A 127 -21.06 12.05 -14.41
C ILE A 127 -21.60 12.88 -13.24
N VAL A 128 -21.06 12.69 -12.03
CA VAL A 128 -21.49 13.46 -10.86
C VAL A 128 -21.17 14.95 -11.04
N ARG A 129 -20.00 15.29 -11.57
CA ARG A 129 -19.58 16.69 -11.83
C ARG A 129 -20.49 17.43 -12.82
N GLU A 130 -21.21 16.74 -13.69
CA GLU A 130 -22.19 17.39 -14.59
C GLU A 130 -23.35 18.04 -13.82
N TYR A 131 -23.60 17.64 -12.57
CA TYR A 131 -24.72 18.10 -11.74
C TYR A 131 -24.27 18.76 -10.44
N ALA A 132 -23.12 18.37 -9.92
CA ALA A 132 -22.60 18.85 -8.63
C ALA A 132 -22.28 20.36 -8.70
N HIS A 133 -22.55 21.07 -7.61
CA HIS A 133 -22.15 22.46 -7.44
C HIS A 133 -20.66 22.56 -7.04
N ASP A 134 -20.05 23.72 -7.23
CA ASP A 134 -18.62 23.96 -6.98
C ASP A 134 -18.22 23.76 -5.49
N ASP A 135 -19.16 23.89 -4.56
CA ASP A 135 -18.97 23.69 -3.14
C ASP A 135 -19.25 22.24 -2.68
N GLN A 136 -19.65 21.36 -3.58
CA GLN A 136 -19.88 19.94 -3.31
C GLN A 136 -18.67 19.11 -3.75
N PHE A 137 -18.08 18.36 -2.82
CA PHE A 137 -16.92 17.52 -3.11
C PHE A 137 -17.32 16.12 -3.61
N ILE A 138 -16.40 15.48 -4.33
CA ILE A 138 -16.50 14.07 -4.68
C ILE A 138 -15.43 13.32 -3.90
N THR A 139 -15.81 12.18 -3.32
CA THR A 139 -14.92 11.29 -2.56
C THR A 139 -15.19 9.83 -2.88
N HIS A 140 -14.33 8.95 -2.39
CA HIS A 140 -14.46 7.51 -2.43
C HIS A 140 -13.82 6.91 -1.18
N ASN A 141 -14.42 5.86 -0.63
CA ASN A 141 -13.93 5.14 0.53
C ASN A 141 -12.98 4.02 0.10
N PHE A 142 -11.68 4.30 0.04
CA PHE A 142 -10.66 3.29 -0.21
C PHE A 142 -10.47 2.38 1.00
N ASP A 143 -10.13 1.12 0.76
CA ASP A 143 -9.73 0.17 1.80
C ASP A 143 -8.29 -0.31 1.57
N PHE A 144 -7.73 -1.02 2.55
CA PHE A 144 -6.39 -1.58 2.51
C PHE A 144 -6.42 -3.10 2.30
N GLU A 145 -5.26 -3.71 2.04
CA GLU A 145 -5.16 -5.15 2.19
C GLU A 145 -5.43 -5.52 3.65
N TRP A 146 -6.49 -6.29 3.87
CA TRP A 146 -6.81 -6.80 5.19
C TRP A 146 -5.98 -8.04 5.51
N ARG A 147 -5.18 -7.97 6.58
CA ARG A 147 -4.21 -8.99 6.98
C ARG A 147 -4.51 -9.48 8.40
N GLY A 148 -5.74 -9.85 8.65
CA GLY A 148 -6.23 -10.13 9.98
C GLY A 148 -6.45 -8.82 10.77
N TYR A 149 -5.63 -8.50 11.75
CA TYR A 149 -5.72 -7.25 12.51
C TYR A 149 -4.68 -6.21 12.10
N SER A 150 -4.24 -6.25 10.87
CA SER A 150 -3.21 -5.40 10.31
C SER A 150 -3.56 -4.99 8.88
N TYR A 151 -3.06 -3.85 8.46
CA TYR A 151 -3.22 -3.34 7.11
C TYR A 151 -1.93 -3.41 6.29
N GLY A 152 -2.09 -3.47 4.98
CA GLY A 152 -1.04 -3.33 3.99
C GLY A 152 -1.48 -2.54 2.77
N VAL A 153 -0.57 -2.31 1.84
CA VAL A 153 -0.86 -1.73 0.53
C VAL A 153 -1.90 -2.61 -0.18
N GLN A 154 -2.96 -2.00 -0.73
CA GLN A 154 -4.03 -2.73 -1.42
C GLN A 154 -3.52 -3.27 -2.76
N PRO A 155 -3.57 -4.59 -3.02
CA PRO A 155 -3.07 -5.16 -4.27
C PRO A 155 -3.95 -4.84 -5.49
N ALA A 156 -5.26 -4.67 -5.28
CA ALA A 156 -6.24 -4.53 -6.35
C ALA A 156 -6.57 -3.09 -6.73
N VAL A 157 -5.94 -2.11 -6.09
CA VAL A 157 -6.08 -0.67 -6.36
C VAL A 157 -4.75 0.03 -6.11
N ASP A 158 -4.31 0.83 -7.05
CA ASP A 158 -3.27 1.83 -6.80
C ASP A 158 -3.92 3.10 -6.21
N HIS A 159 -3.80 3.30 -4.91
CA HIS A 159 -4.43 4.42 -4.21
C HIS A 159 -3.92 5.78 -4.71
N PHE A 160 -2.64 5.90 -5.08
CA PHE A 160 -2.10 7.15 -5.58
C PHE A 160 -2.70 7.55 -6.92
N LYS A 161 -2.86 6.59 -7.83
CA LYS A 161 -3.46 6.82 -9.14
C LYS A 161 -4.99 6.96 -9.04
N ALA A 162 -5.64 6.08 -8.28
CA ALA A 162 -7.10 6.06 -8.17
C ALA A 162 -7.65 7.31 -7.46
N SER A 163 -6.94 7.85 -6.45
CA SER A 163 -7.35 9.07 -5.75
C SER A 163 -7.41 10.31 -6.65
N THR A 164 -6.77 10.28 -7.83
CA THR A 164 -6.85 11.40 -8.79
C THR A 164 -8.26 11.62 -9.32
N ALA A 165 -9.13 10.61 -9.26
CA ALA A 165 -10.51 10.68 -9.72
C ALA A 165 -11.42 11.51 -8.79
N VAL A 166 -11.02 11.71 -7.53
CA VAL A 166 -11.83 12.36 -6.49
C VAL A 166 -11.20 13.65 -5.97
N ASP A 167 -12.01 14.52 -5.37
CA ASP A 167 -11.52 15.80 -4.84
C ASP A 167 -10.84 15.62 -3.48
N ILE A 168 -11.43 14.80 -2.61
CA ILE A 168 -10.92 14.47 -1.29
C ILE A 168 -10.83 12.95 -1.17
N THR A 169 -9.70 12.42 -0.77
CA THR A 169 -9.57 10.96 -0.54
C THR A 169 -10.31 10.58 0.73
N GLY A 170 -11.19 9.60 0.62
CA GLY A 170 -11.84 8.94 1.75
C GLY A 170 -11.23 7.57 1.99
N VAL A 171 -11.46 7.02 3.17
CA VAL A 171 -10.89 5.74 3.59
C VAL A 171 -11.76 5.03 4.61
N ASP A 172 -11.71 3.71 4.59
CA ASP A 172 -12.28 2.84 5.61
C ASP A 172 -11.16 2.30 6.48
N ILE A 173 -11.21 2.63 7.77
CA ILE A 173 -10.22 2.20 8.75
C ILE A 173 -10.92 1.43 9.85
N TYR A 174 -10.85 0.11 9.78
CA TYR A 174 -11.27 -0.80 10.83
C TYR A 174 -10.06 -1.33 11.58
N HIS A 175 -10.15 -1.44 12.90
CA HIS A 175 -9.02 -1.81 13.75
C HIS A 175 -9.52 -2.59 14.98
N PRO A 176 -8.64 -3.34 15.66
CA PRO A 176 -8.98 -3.98 16.93
C PRO A 176 -9.39 -2.97 17.99
N THR A 177 -10.16 -3.43 18.96
CA THR A 177 -10.52 -2.70 20.17
C THR A 177 -10.00 -3.43 21.41
N GLU A 178 -10.39 -2.99 22.60
CA GLU A 178 -10.00 -3.59 23.88
C GLU A 178 -8.47 -3.58 24.07
N ASP A 179 -7.89 -4.70 24.51
CA ASP A 179 -6.44 -4.81 24.74
C ASP A 179 -5.61 -4.84 23.45
N ASP A 180 -6.26 -5.09 22.31
CA ASP A 180 -5.60 -5.15 20.98
C ASP A 180 -5.55 -3.79 20.26
N LEU A 181 -6.12 -2.73 20.84
CA LEU A 181 -6.06 -1.38 20.30
C LEU A 181 -4.67 -0.78 20.50
N THR A 182 -3.84 -0.83 19.48
CA THR A 182 -2.47 -0.28 19.49
C THR A 182 -2.37 1.14 18.92
N GLY A 183 -3.35 1.58 18.13
CA GLY A 183 -3.29 2.81 17.34
C GLY A 183 -2.52 2.70 16.02
N LYS A 184 -1.78 1.61 15.79
CA LYS A 184 -0.97 1.41 14.57
C LYS A 184 -1.82 1.44 13.31
N GLU A 185 -3.01 0.81 13.32
CA GLU A 185 -3.87 0.74 12.13
C GLU A 185 -4.50 2.11 11.81
N ILE A 186 -4.90 2.88 12.82
CA ILE A 186 -5.38 4.24 12.64
C ILE A 186 -4.28 5.10 12.00
N ALA A 187 -3.05 5.01 12.53
CA ALA A 187 -1.91 5.76 12.04
C ALA A 187 -1.53 5.34 10.62
N PHE A 188 -1.42 4.02 10.33
CA PHE A 188 -1.10 3.50 9.00
C PHE A 188 -2.13 3.96 7.95
N GLY A 189 -3.41 3.77 8.24
CA GLY A 189 -4.49 4.18 7.35
C GLY A 189 -4.49 5.69 7.09
N GLY A 190 -4.32 6.48 8.15
CA GLY A 190 -4.22 7.94 8.03
C GLY A 190 -3.01 8.41 7.25
N ASP A 191 -1.82 7.85 7.52
CA ASP A 191 -0.58 8.22 6.85
C ASP A 191 -0.62 7.85 5.35
N MET A 192 -1.12 6.65 5.01
CA MET A 192 -1.28 6.22 3.61
C MET A 192 -2.28 7.12 2.88
N THR A 193 -3.46 7.38 3.46
CA THR A 193 -4.53 8.14 2.81
C THR A 193 -4.14 9.60 2.59
N ARG A 194 -3.59 10.26 3.62
CA ARG A 194 -3.07 11.64 3.52
C ARG A 194 -2.01 11.75 2.42
N SER A 195 -1.18 10.73 2.27
CA SER A 195 -0.08 10.72 1.32
C SER A 195 -0.54 10.66 -0.15
N THR A 196 -1.72 10.14 -0.44
CA THR A 196 -2.25 10.05 -1.82
C THR A 196 -2.38 11.41 -2.49
N LYS A 197 -2.64 12.47 -1.72
CA LYS A 197 -2.75 13.86 -2.19
C LYS A 197 -1.71 14.80 -1.55
N ASN A 198 -0.46 14.32 -1.41
CA ASN A 198 0.68 15.13 -0.95
C ASN A 198 0.47 15.82 0.41
N GLY A 199 -0.13 15.13 1.36
CA GLY A 199 -0.39 15.64 2.70
C GLY A 199 -1.70 16.41 2.85
N ARG A 200 -2.60 16.34 1.87
CA ARG A 200 -3.97 16.88 2.02
C ARG A 200 -4.76 16.08 3.04
N ASN A 201 -5.55 16.78 3.85
CA ASN A 201 -6.48 16.16 4.77
C ASN A 201 -7.48 15.25 4.04
N TYR A 202 -7.99 14.26 4.73
CA TYR A 202 -8.80 13.17 4.17
C TYR A 202 -10.04 12.92 5.04
N LEU A 203 -10.90 12.03 4.60
CA LEU A 203 -12.13 11.67 5.30
C LEU A 203 -12.06 10.20 5.73
N VAL A 204 -12.41 9.91 6.98
CA VAL A 204 -12.70 8.54 7.43
C VAL A 204 -14.19 8.31 7.21
N LEU A 205 -14.53 7.59 6.14
CA LEU A 205 -15.90 7.36 5.71
C LEU A 205 -16.51 6.11 6.34
N GLU A 206 -15.66 5.20 6.82
CA GLU A 206 -16.08 4.09 7.66
C GLU A 206 -15.04 3.80 8.74
N THR A 207 -15.51 3.66 9.96
CA THR A 207 -14.79 3.03 11.08
C THR A 207 -15.76 2.33 11.98
N GLU A 208 -15.30 1.34 12.77
CA GLU A 208 -16.21 0.61 13.63
C GLU A 208 -16.80 1.46 14.74
N ALA A 209 -18.07 1.17 15.08
CA ALA A 209 -18.74 1.71 16.24
C ALA A 209 -18.49 0.82 17.50
N GLN A 210 -19.18 -0.33 17.59
CA GLN A 210 -18.98 -1.29 18.67
C GLN A 210 -17.92 -2.36 18.35
N GLY A 211 -17.38 -2.37 17.12
CA GLY A 211 -16.47 -3.40 16.64
C GLY A 211 -17.19 -4.63 16.07
N GLN A 212 -16.37 -5.51 15.49
CA GLN A 212 -16.84 -6.69 14.79
C GLN A 212 -16.98 -7.88 15.75
N HIS A 213 -18.01 -8.70 15.54
CA HIS A 213 -18.22 -9.95 16.26
C HIS A 213 -18.08 -9.82 17.79
N GLY A 214 -17.02 -10.36 18.36
CA GLY A 214 -16.78 -10.45 19.79
C GLY A 214 -16.29 -9.17 20.47
N TRP A 215 -15.89 -8.14 19.72
CA TRP A 215 -15.32 -6.93 20.31
C TRP A 215 -16.38 -5.94 20.79
N VAL A 216 -16.04 -5.24 21.86
CA VAL A 216 -16.73 -4.06 22.35
C VAL A 216 -15.67 -3.09 22.90
N PRO A 217 -15.61 -1.83 22.45
CA PRO A 217 -14.61 -0.90 22.96
C PRO A 217 -14.73 -0.73 24.47
N PHE A 218 -13.59 -0.69 25.16
CA PHE A 218 -13.57 -0.29 26.56
C PHE A 218 -14.04 1.16 26.72
N PRO A 219 -14.62 1.53 27.89
CA PRO A 219 -15.02 2.92 28.13
C PRO A 219 -13.88 3.91 27.86
N GLY A 220 -14.12 4.89 27.02
CA GLY A 220 -13.14 5.88 26.57
C GLY A 220 -12.45 5.55 25.24
N GLN A 221 -12.50 4.31 24.77
CA GLN A 221 -11.80 3.92 23.55
C GLN A 221 -12.43 4.49 22.28
N LEU A 222 -13.75 4.51 22.15
CA LEU A 222 -14.40 5.10 20.97
C LEU A 222 -14.01 6.58 20.80
N ARG A 223 -14.01 7.31 21.90
CA ARG A 223 -13.59 8.71 21.91
C ARG A 223 -12.10 8.85 21.59
N LEU A 224 -11.23 8.00 22.16
CA LEU A 224 -9.81 7.96 21.84
C LEU A 224 -9.56 7.69 20.36
N GLN A 225 -10.23 6.71 19.76
CA GLN A 225 -10.14 6.36 18.33
C GLN A 225 -10.53 7.57 17.46
N ALA A 226 -11.65 8.22 17.75
CA ALA A 226 -12.11 9.38 17.00
C ALA A 226 -11.08 10.53 17.02
N TYR A 227 -10.53 10.87 18.19
CA TYR A 227 -9.47 11.87 18.29
C TYR A 227 -8.18 11.43 17.61
N SER A 228 -7.85 10.13 17.58
CA SER A 228 -6.69 9.60 16.87
C SER A 228 -6.81 9.78 15.36
N HIS A 229 -8.00 9.57 14.79
CA HIS A 229 -8.27 9.86 13.38
C HIS A 229 -8.09 11.36 13.07
N LEU A 230 -8.65 12.25 13.90
CA LEU A 230 -8.47 13.69 13.73
C LEU A 230 -7.00 14.11 13.86
N ALA A 231 -6.28 13.57 14.86
CA ALA A 231 -4.85 13.83 15.03
C ALA A 231 -4.00 13.35 13.85
N SER A 232 -4.42 12.28 13.16
CA SER A 232 -3.79 11.80 11.92
C SER A 232 -4.10 12.67 10.70
N GLY A 233 -5.03 13.63 10.81
CA GLY A 233 -5.36 14.59 9.74
C GLY A 233 -6.71 14.34 9.06
N ALA A 234 -7.57 13.49 9.62
CA ALA A 234 -8.93 13.35 9.13
C ALA A 234 -9.76 14.60 9.45
N ASP A 235 -10.56 15.06 8.49
CA ASP A 235 -11.50 16.17 8.67
C ASP A 235 -12.95 15.66 8.89
N MET A 236 -13.18 14.36 8.83
CA MET A 236 -14.46 13.69 9.02
C MET A 236 -14.24 12.28 9.59
N VAL A 237 -15.15 11.86 10.46
CA VAL A 237 -15.19 10.48 11.00
C VAL A 237 -16.64 10.01 10.95
N GLU A 238 -16.87 8.96 10.17
CA GLU A 238 -18.18 8.32 10.04
C GLU A 238 -18.11 6.89 10.58
N TYR A 239 -19.12 6.52 11.37
CA TYR A 239 -19.18 5.18 11.97
C TYR A 239 -19.99 4.22 11.09
N TRP A 240 -19.46 3.06 10.83
CA TRP A 240 -20.22 1.93 10.35
C TRP A 240 -20.72 1.12 11.54
N HIS A 241 -21.98 1.23 11.92
CA HIS A 241 -22.99 2.07 11.33
C HIS A 241 -23.98 2.55 12.43
N TRP A 242 -25.14 3.11 12.03
CA TRP A 242 -26.07 3.70 12.98
C TRP A 242 -26.63 2.71 14.00
N HIS A 243 -27.11 1.55 13.55
CA HIS A 243 -27.63 0.50 14.42
C HIS A 243 -27.20 -0.89 13.93
N SER A 244 -27.10 -1.84 14.86
CA SER A 244 -26.78 -3.24 14.53
C SER A 244 -27.84 -3.84 13.63
N ILE A 245 -27.44 -4.48 12.54
CA ILE A 245 -28.33 -5.06 11.52
C ILE A 245 -28.97 -6.34 12.05
N HIS A 246 -30.31 -6.47 11.88
CA HIS A 246 -31.05 -7.61 12.40
C HIS A 246 -30.93 -8.87 11.56
N ASN A 247 -30.58 -8.75 10.30
CA ASN A 247 -30.58 -9.87 9.37
C ASN A 247 -29.66 -9.55 8.18
N SER A 248 -28.58 -10.20 8.02
CA SER A 248 -27.66 -10.21 6.88
C SER A 248 -26.31 -10.77 7.30
N PHE A 249 -25.37 -10.80 6.37
CA PHE A 249 -23.98 -11.19 6.62
C PHE A 249 -23.32 -10.35 7.75
N GLU A 250 -23.65 -9.07 7.83
CA GLU A 250 -23.08 -8.12 8.80
C GLU A 250 -23.90 -7.99 10.09
N THR A 251 -24.71 -8.97 10.46
CA THR A 251 -25.56 -8.93 11.67
C THR A 251 -24.76 -8.61 12.94
N TYR A 252 -23.53 -9.08 13.03
CA TYR A 252 -22.65 -8.83 14.19
C TYR A 252 -21.52 -7.82 13.89
N TRP A 253 -21.64 -7.06 12.83
CA TRP A 253 -20.90 -5.83 12.60
C TRP A 253 -21.66 -4.69 13.29
N LYS A 254 -21.39 -4.54 14.57
CA LYS A 254 -22.30 -3.83 15.49
C LYS A 254 -22.22 -2.32 15.31
N GLY A 255 -23.40 -1.70 15.15
CA GLY A 255 -23.54 -0.26 15.01
C GLY A 255 -23.44 0.50 16.34
N LEU A 256 -23.67 1.82 16.28
CA LEU A 256 -23.74 2.66 17.48
C LEU A 256 -24.87 2.21 18.41
N LEU A 257 -26.06 1.91 17.87
CA LEU A 257 -27.15 1.28 18.60
C LEU A 257 -27.05 -0.24 18.51
N SER A 258 -27.40 -0.93 19.58
CA SER A 258 -27.47 -2.39 19.61
C SER A 258 -28.69 -2.91 18.85
N HIS A 259 -28.91 -4.23 18.80
CA HIS A 259 -30.04 -4.83 18.08
C HIS A 259 -31.42 -4.44 18.65
N ASP A 260 -31.49 -4.06 19.90
CA ASP A 260 -32.71 -3.53 20.54
C ASP A 260 -33.01 -2.06 20.18
N LEU A 261 -32.14 -1.43 19.38
CA LEU A 261 -32.19 -0.03 18.96
C LEU A 261 -32.15 0.98 20.13
N GLU A 262 -31.70 0.54 21.28
CA GLU A 262 -31.59 1.37 22.48
C GLU A 262 -30.14 1.91 22.64
N PRO A 263 -30.02 3.12 23.26
CA PRO A 263 -28.71 3.69 23.58
C PRO A 263 -27.91 2.82 24.55
N ASN A 264 -26.73 2.38 24.10
CA ASN A 264 -25.74 1.64 24.88
C ASN A 264 -24.55 2.55 25.29
N PRO A 265 -23.55 2.08 26.04
CA PRO A 265 -22.38 2.89 26.41
C PRO A 265 -21.62 3.49 25.22
N THR A 266 -21.44 2.74 24.13
CA THR A 266 -20.76 3.20 22.90
C THR A 266 -21.50 4.36 22.24
N TYR A 267 -22.82 4.27 22.12
CA TYR A 267 -23.65 5.35 21.59
C TYR A 267 -23.52 6.62 22.44
N ARG A 268 -23.54 6.48 23.77
CA ARG A 268 -23.40 7.63 24.66
C ARG A 268 -22.04 8.29 24.54
N GLU A 269 -20.99 7.49 24.36
CA GLU A 269 -19.62 7.97 24.17
C GLU A 269 -19.45 8.69 22.83
N ALA A 270 -20.01 8.17 21.73
CA ALA A 270 -20.08 8.88 20.45
C ALA A 270 -20.78 10.24 20.59
N GLY A 271 -21.87 10.28 21.38
CA GLY A 271 -22.56 11.53 21.70
C GLY A 271 -21.72 12.51 22.52
N VAL A 272 -20.84 12.03 23.42
CA VAL A 272 -19.86 12.89 24.12
C VAL A 272 -18.90 13.51 23.14
N PHE A 273 -18.26 12.70 22.29
CA PHE A 273 -17.33 13.16 21.26
C PHE A 273 -17.99 14.17 20.32
N GLY A 274 -19.19 13.86 19.80
CA GLY A 274 -19.91 14.78 18.91
C GLY A 274 -20.21 16.14 19.55
N ARG A 275 -20.59 16.17 20.85
CA ARG A 275 -20.80 17.44 21.58
C ARG A 275 -19.48 18.20 21.84
N GLU A 276 -18.36 17.51 21.99
CA GLU A 276 -17.06 18.14 22.18
C GLU A 276 -16.60 18.85 20.90
N ILE A 277 -16.63 18.14 19.77
CA ILE A 277 -16.18 18.73 18.48
C ILE A 277 -17.16 19.79 17.94
N ALA A 278 -18.44 19.75 18.34
CA ALA A 278 -19.42 20.78 17.98
C ALA A 278 -19.13 22.14 18.66
N LYS A 279 -18.27 22.18 19.66
CA LYS A 279 -17.83 23.44 20.26
C LYS A 279 -16.81 24.11 19.35
N PRO A 280 -17.05 25.36 18.89
CA PRO A 280 -16.13 26.03 17.97
C PRO A 280 -14.68 26.06 18.46
N GLU A 281 -14.47 26.30 19.76
CA GLU A 281 -13.15 26.34 20.38
C GLU A 281 -12.39 25.01 20.36
N VAL A 282 -13.07 23.90 20.08
CA VAL A 282 -12.47 22.56 19.93
C VAL A 282 -12.44 22.18 18.45
N GLY A 283 -13.59 22.16 17.77
CA GLY A 283 -13.71 21.68 16.41
C GLY A 283 -12.87 22.47 15.42
N GLU A 284 -12.89 23.81 15.49
CA GLU A 284 -12.09 24.66 14.59
C GLU A 284 -10.56 24.45 14.73
N ARG A 285 -10.11 23.92 15.88
CA ARG A 285 -8.68 23.60 16.10
C ARG A 285 -8.27 22.23 15.61
N LEU A 286 -9.23 21.36 15.33
CA LEU A 286 -8.98 19.95 14.98
C LEU A 286 -9.16 19.68 13.49
N VAL A 287 -9.69 20.62 12.73
CA VAL A 287 -9.78 20.52 11.27
C VAL A 287 -8.48 21.01 10.59
N HIS A 288 -8.18 20.44 9.45
CA HIS A 288 -7.05 20.80 8.61
C HIS A 288 -5.69 20.73 9.32
N LEU A 289 -5.55 19.84 10.30
CA LEU A 289 -4.28 19.60 10.97
C LEU A 289 -3.24 19.13 9.94
N LYS A 290 -2.02 19.67 10.03
CA LYS A 290 -0.92 19.36 9.11
C LYS A 290 0.19 18.62 9.82
N LYS A 291 0.76 17.66 9.11
CA LYS A 291 1.99 16.98 9.52
C LYS A 291 3.16 17.48 8.66
N HIS A 292 4.34 17.50 9.25
CA HIS A 292 5.59 17.90 8.60
C HIS A 292 6.60 16.76 8.77
N ASN A 293 6.31 15.64 8.11
CA ASN A 293 7.11 14.44 8.22
C ASN A 293 8.41 14.57 7.44
N LYS A 294 9.49 14.05 8.01
CA LYS A 294 10.83 14.04 7.42
C LYS A 294 11.22 12.67 6.87
N VAL A 295 10.44 11.66 7.19
CA VAL A 295 10.64 10.28 6.75
C VAL A 295 9.52 9.88 5.80
N ALA A 296 9.87 9.17 4.72
CA ALA A 296 8.90 8.55 3.84
C ALA A 296 9.20 7.06 3.62
N ILE A 297 8.14 6.28 3.45
CA ILE A 297 8.21 4.89 2.98
C ILE A 297 7.78 4.87 1.52
N MET A 298 8.66 4.40 0.64
CA MET A 298 8.34 4.26 -0.78
C MET A 298 7.70 2.90 -1.04
N VAL A 299 6.53 2.88 -1.66
CA VAL A 299 5.75 1.68 -1.94
C VAL A 299 5.42 1.53 -3.42
N SER A 300 5.16 0.29 -3.84
CA SER A 300 4.87 -0.06 -5.23
C SER A 300 3.89 -1.23 -5.30
N ASN A 301 2.79 -1.05 -6.04
CA ASN A 301 1.86 -2.12 -6.35
C ASN A 301 2.49 -3.18 -7.26
N GLU A 302 3.39 -2.77 -8.16
CA GLU A 302 4.13 -3.67 -9.04
C GLU A 302 5.05 -4.59 -8.23
N SER A 303 5.77 -4.05 -7.23
CA SER A 303 6.59 -4.86 -6.31
C SER A 303 5.74 -5.83 -5.49
N LEU A 304 4.59 -5.39 -5.00
CA LEU A 304 3.65 -6.24 -4.27
C LEU A 304 3.19 -7.41 -5.14
N THR A 305 2.75 -7.15 -6.37
CA THR A 305 2.27 -8.15 -7.31
C THR A 305 3.38 -9.14 -7.70
N ALA A 306 4.58 -8.64 -8.03
CA ALA A 306 5.72 -9.49 -8.40
C ALA A 306 6.14 -10.42 -7.25
N LEU A 307 6.11 -9.95 -6.01
CA LEU A 307 6.45 -10.75 -4.85
C LEU A 307 5.36 -11.73 -4.42
N ASP A 308 4.17 -11.68 -4.99
CA ASP A 308 3.20 -12.78 -4.92
C ASP A 308 3.57 -13.95 -5.86
N TRP A 309 4.25 -13.66 -6.98
CA TRP A 309 4.82 -14.68 -7.86
C TRP A 309 6.12 -15.26 -7.29
N PHE A 310 7.00 -14.41 -6.75
CA PHE A 310 8.33 -14.77 -6.24
C PHE A 310 8.43 -14.48 -4.73
N LEU A 311 7.77 -15.31 -3.93
CA LEU A 311 7.72 -15.13 -2.48
C LEU A 311 9.11 -14.96 -1.87
N ILE A 312 9.25 -13.99 -0.99
CA ILE A 312 10.54 -13.59 -0.41
C ILE A 312 11.20 -14.75 0.35
N GLU A 313 10.40 -15.51 1.10
CA GLU A 313 10.91 -16.56 1.97
C GLU A 313 11.25 -17.85 1.22
N ALA A 314 10.35 -18.34 0.40
CA ALA A 314 10.45 -19.68 -0.15
C ALA A 314 10.74 -19.72 -1.66
N GLY A 315 10.33 -18.71 -2.40
CA GLY A 315 10.44 -18.73 -3.86
C GLY A 315 9.52 -19.77 -4.53
N PHE A 316 9.50 -19.68 -5.85
CA PHE A 316 8.74 -20.58 -6.72
C PHE A 316 9.43 -21.98 -6.84
N PRO A 317 8.68 -23.09 -6.95
CA PRO A 317 7.22 -23.23 -6.95
C PRO A 317 6.63 -23.62 -5.58
N PHE A 318 7.43 -23.62 -4.54
CA PHE A 318 7.04 -24.24 -3.25
C PHE A 318 6.32 -23.27 -2.32
N GLY A 319 6.26 -21.99 -2.72
CA GLY A 319 5.60 -20.97 -1.94
C GLY A 319 6.30 -20.65 -0.62
N GLY A 320 5.88 -19.60 0.00
CA GLY A 320 6.24 -19.16 1.33
C GLY A 320 5.12 -18.30 1.90
N THR A 321 5.29 -17.86 3.12
CA THR A 321 4.27 -17.05 3.81
C THR A 321 4.64 -15.57 3.89
N LEU A 322 5.92 -15.22 3.70
CA LEU A 322 6.40 -13.85 3.78
C LEU A 322 6.12 -13.11 2.47
N LYS A 323 5.39 -12.01 2.58
CA LYS A 323 4.94 -11.19 1.46
C LYS A 323 5.47 -9.76 1.57
N TYR A 324 5.29 -9.00 0.50
CA TYR A 324 5.67 -7.59 0.42
C TYR A 324 5.16 -6.76 1.62
N ASN A 325 3.89 -6.89 1.97
CA ASN A 325 3.30 -6.14 3.07
C ASN A 325 3.84 -6.54 4.47
N ASP A 326 4.44 -7.72 4.62
CA ASP A 326 5.15 -8.06 5.87
C ASP A 326 6.39 -7.20 6.05
N VAL A 327 7.11 -6.91 4.97
CA VAL A 327 8.29 -6.03 5.00
C VAL A 327 7.88 -4.58 5.20
N VAL A 328 6.84 -4.11 4.50
CA VAL A 328 6.28 -2.74 4.69
C VAL A 328 5.89 -2.52 6.15
N ARG A 329 5.17 -3.48 6.77
CA ARG A 329 4.74 -3.39 8.17
C ARG A 329 5.89 -3.52 9.17
N ASN A 330 6.91 -4.33 8.85
CA ASN A 330 8.12 -4.43 9.69
C ASN A 330 8.79 -3.05 9.84
N ILE A 331 8.86 -2.28 8.78
CA ILE A 331 9.40 -0.91 8.79
C ILE A 331 8.43 0.07 9.46
N TYR A 332 7.15 0.07 9.02
CA TYR A 332 6.18 1.02 9.53
C TYR A 332 5.96 0.90 11.05
N ASP A 333 5.79 -0.33 11.53
CA ASP A 333 5.57 -0.60 12.96
C ASP A 333 6.78 -0.19 13.81
N ALA A 334 8.00 -0.38 13.29
CA ALA A 334 9.21 0.08 13.96
C ALA A 334 9.30 1.61 14.06
N LEU A 335 8.97 2.33 12.98
CA LEU A 335 8.90 3.80 13.00
C LEU A 335 7.81 4.30 13.95
N PHE A 336 6.63 3.68 13.93
CA PHE A 336 5.54 4.00 14.85
C PHE A 336 5.97 3.87 16.32
N GLU A 337 6.64 2.76 16.69
CA GLU A 337 7.15 2.51 18.04
C GLU A 337 8.29 3.46 18.45
N LEU A 338 9.00 4.03 17.49
CA LEU A 338 9.98 5.08 17.69
C LEU A 338 9.35 6.48 17.85
N ASN A 339 8.04 6.62 17.69
CA ASN A 339 7.30 7.89 17.56
C ASN A 339 7.82 8.74 16.39
N VAL A 340 8.25 8.10 15.32
CA VAL A 340 8.62 8.74 14.06
C VAL A 340 7.46 8.61 13.09
N GLU A 341 6.80 9.72 12.81
CA GLU A 341 5.75 9.78 11.81
C GLU A 341 6.35 9.77 10.40
N CYS A 342 5.67 9.10 9.48
CA CYS A 342 6.12 9.04 8.09
C CYS A 342 4.98 9.28 7.10
N ASP A 343 5.36 9.64 5.89
CA ASP A 343 4.48 9.65 4.73
C ASP A 343 4.74 8.40 3.86
N PHE A 344 3.77 8.07 3.01
CA PHE A 344 3.98 7.10 1.93
C PHE A 344 4.18 7.82 0.61
N ILE A 345 5.09 7.33 -0.22
CA ILE A 345 5.30 7.85 -1.57
C ILE A 345 5.28 6.70 -2.59
N PRO A 346 4.69 6.89 -3.78
CA PRO A 346 4.75 5.89 -4.83
C PRO A 346 6.15 5.84 -5.43
N SER A 347 6.52 4.70 -6.01
CA SER A 347 7.84 4.49 -6.64
C SER A 347 8.12 5.45 -7.80
N ASP A 348 7.08 5.97 -8.45
CA ASP A 348 7.18 6.97 -9.53
C ASP A 348 7.15 8.43 -9.04
N ALA A 349 7.22 8.66 -7.72
CA ALA A 349 7.21 10.02 -7.16
C ALA A 349 8.31 10.90 -7.79
N PRO A 350 7.99 12.16 -8.17
CA PRO A 350 8.97 13.04 -8.78
C PRO A 350 10.04 13.52 -7.79
N ALA A 351 11.19 13.94 -8.29
CA ALA A 351 12.33 14.37 -7.48
C ALA A 351 11.99 15.45 -6.45
N GLU A 352 11.11 16.40 -6.80
CA GLU A 352 10.67 17.46 -5.91
C GLU A 352 9.88 16.93 -4.70
N ARG A 353 9.24 15.76 -4.84
CA ARG A 353 8.57 15.11 -3.72
C ARG A 353 9.58 14.40 -2.82
N LEU A 354 10.57 13.71 -3.39
CA LEU A 354 11.65 13.06 -2.63
C LEU A 354 12.44 14.08 -1.80
N ALA A 355 12.74 15.25 -2.39
CA ALA A 355 13.52 16.32 -1.75
C ALA A 355 12.87 16.93 -0.49
N LYS A 356 11.62 16.59 -0.19
CA LYS A 356 10.94 17.03 1.06
C LYS A 356 11.37 16.23 2.28
N TYR A 357 11.97 15.07 2.08
CA TYR A 357 12.30 14.14 3.15
C TYR A 357 13.80 14.15 3.46
N GLU A 358 14.13 13.88 4.70
CA GLU A 358 15.51 13.65 5.15
C GLU A 358 15.89 12.18 4.97
N MET A 359 14.90 11.27 5.15
CA MET A 359 15.07 9.83 4.99
C MET A 359 13.97 9.24 4.10
N ILE A 360 14.36 8.34 3.20
CA ILE A 360 13.43 7.48 2.44
C ILE A 360 13.76 6.03 2.73
N VAL A 361 12.74 5.24 3.08
CA VAL A 361 12.87 3.80 3.27
C VAL A 361 12.19 3.06 2.13
N THR A 362 12.87 2.07 1.53
CA THR A 362 12.35 1.26 0.42
C THR A 362 12.24 -0.21 0.86
N PRO A 363 11.11 -0.61 1.48
CA PRO A 363 10.92 -1.98 1.92
C PRO A 363 10.66 -2.89 0.71
N ALA A 364 11.59 -3.81 0.42
CA ALA A 364 11.50 -4.79 -0.67
C ALA A 364 10.95 -4.19 -1.97
N LEU A 365 11.46 -3.02 -2.37
CA LEU A 365 11.03 -2.31 -3.60
C LEU A 365 11.55 -3.06 -4.83
N TYR A 366 10.94 -4.21 -5.11
CA TYR A 366 11.40 -5.23 -6.04
C TYR A 366 11.40 -4.75 -7.49
N CYS A 367 10.26 -4.22 -7.92
CA CYS A 367 10.08 -3.63 -9.25
C CYS A 367 10.42 -2.14 -9.20
N THR A 368 11.41 -1.74 -9.97
CA THR A 368 11.91 -0.36 -9.94
C THR A 368 12.39 0.06 -11.32
N PRO A 369 11.69 0.97 -12.00
CA PRO A 369 12.14 1.56 -13.26
C PRO A 369 13.47 2.30 -13.09
N GLN A 370 14.24 2.42 -14.15
CA GLN A 370 15.51 3.15 -14.19
C GLN A 370 15.38 4.57 -13.62
N GLU A 371 14.33 5.28 -14.00
CA GLU A 371 14.09 6.67 -13.57
C GLU A 371 13.92 6.79 -12.06
N THR A 372 13.42 5.75 -11.41
CA THR A 372 13.26 5.74 -9.94
C THR A 372 14.62 5.58 -9.27
N THR A 373 15.47 4.66 -9.76
CA THR A 373 16.83 4.52 -9.24
C THR A 373 17.67 5.77 -9.48
N ASP A 374 17.50 6.44 -10.61
CA ASP A 374 18.16 7.72 -10.91
C ASP A 374 17.75 8.81 -9.91
N ARG A 375 16.45 8.94 -9.61
CA ARG A 375 15.95 9.91 -8.62
C ARG A 375 16.43 9.60 -7.20
N LEU A 376 16.50 8.32 -6.81
CA LEU A 376 17.02 7.91 -5.51
C LEU A 376 18.53 8.20 -5.40
N ARG A 377 19.30 7.95 -6.46
CA ARG A 377 20.71 8.34 -6.54
C ARG A 377 20.89 9.84 -6.33
N GLU A 378 20.09 10.66 -7.01
CA GLU A 378 20.14 12.11 -6.87
C GLU A 378 19.74 12.55 -5.46
N PHE A 379 18.72 11.93 -4.87
CA PHE A 379 18.29 12.17 -3.49
C PHE A 379 19.44 11.97 -2.50
N VAL A 380 20.14 10.84 -2.57
CA VAL A 380 21.29 10.56 -1.69
C VAL A 380 22.44 11.52 -1.98
N SER A 381 22.79 11.74 -3.25
CA SER A 381 23.87 12.65 -3.63
C SER A 381 23.66 14.08 -3.12
N SER A 382 22.40 14.49 -2.99
CA SER A 382 22.01 15.83 -2.51
C SER A 382 21.96 15.97 -0.98
N GLY A 383 22.09 14.88 -0.23
CA GLY A 383 22.14 14.87 1.23
C GLY A 383 21.05 14.07 1.92
N GLY A 384 20.25 13.32 1.15
CA GLY A 384 19.24 12.41 1.70
C GLY A 384 19.84 11.13 2.26
N HIS A 385 19.14 10.52 3.21
CA HIS A 385 19.44 9.20 3.75
C HIS A 385 18.50 8.15 3.15
N LEU A 386 19.04 7.11 2.49
CA LEU A 386 18.28 6.03 1.86
C LEU A 386 18.46 4.72 2.63
N VAL A 387 17.39 4.19 3.20
CA VAL A 387 17.41 2.86 3.84
C VAL A 387 16.66 1.87 2.95
N SER A 388 17.33 0.82 2.48
CA SER A 388 16.73 -0.19 1.62
C SER A 388 16.83 -1.58 2.24
N THR A 389 15.79 -2.39 2.04
CA THR A 389 15.82 -3.77 2.52
C THR A 389 16.07 -4.76 1.38
N MET A 390 16.35 -6.01 1.75
CA MET A 390 16.50 -7.11 0.81
C MET A 390 15.41 -7.09 -0.27
N ARG A 391 15.71 -7.63 -1.43
CA ARG A 391 14.83 -7.73 -2.61
C ARG A 391 14.43 -6.38 -3.22
N SER A 392 15.11 -5.28 -2.87
CA SER A 392 14.91 -4.00 -3.56
C SER A 392 15.74 -3.92 -4.85
N PHE A 393 15.22 -3.22 -5.87
CA PHE A 393 15.90 -2.89 -7.13
C PHE A 393 16.36 -4.12 -7.93
N VAL A 394 15.50 -5.14 -8.04
CA VAL A 394 15.82 -6.41 -8.71
C VAL A 394 15.34 -6.41 -10.16
N THR A 395 14.14 -5.88 -10.42
CA THR A 395 13.53 -5.87 -11.76
C THR A 395 13.10 -4.47 -12.18
N ASP A 396 12.83 -4.30 -13.48
CA ASP A 396 12.05 -3.18 -13.99
C ASP A 396 10.57 -3.28 -13.54
N ASP A 397 9.71 -2.40 -14.01
CA ASP A 397 8.28 -2.36 -13.66
C ASP A 397 7.44 -3.42 -14.42
N GLU A 398 8.05 -4.22 -15.26
CA GLU A 398 7.47 -5.36 -15.99
C GLU A 398 8.04 -6.71 -15.54
N VAL A 399 8.69 -6.72 -14.37
CA VAL A 399 9.24 -7.91 -13.70
C VAL A 399 10.42 -8.56 -14.46
N THR A 400 11.07 -7.84 -15.39
CA THR A 400 12.29 -8.29 -16.02
C THR A 400 13.48 -7.96 -15.13
N VAL A 401 14.23 -8.98 -14.72
CA VAL A 401 15.44 -8.81 -13.88
C VAL A 401 16.49 -8.00 -14.61
N TRP A 402 17.02 -6.97 -13.97
CA TRP A 402 18.10 -6.16 -14.49
C TRP A 402 19.36 -6.99 -14.76
N HIS A 403 20.08 -6.67 -15.83
CA HIS A 403 21.25 -7.43 -16.29
C HIS A 403 22.58 -6.96 -15.65
N ASP A 404 22.56 -5.86 -14.92
CA ASP A 404 23.74 -5.36 -14.22
C ASP A 404 23.87 -5.95 -12.79
N ARG A 405 24.87 -5.48 -12.07
CA ARG A 405 25.09 -5.92 -10.69
C ARG A 405 23.99 -5.38 -9.77
N ALA A 406 23.48 -6.24 -8.92
CA ALA A 406 22.52 -5.85 -7.89
C ALA A 406 23.20 -5.08 -6.74
N PRO A 407 22.53 -4.06 -6.18
CA PRO A 407 21.26 -3.49 -6.62
C PRO A 407 21.42 -2.66 -7.89
N HIS A 408 20.43 -2.77 -8.81
CA HIS A 408 20.46 -2.10 -10.10
C HIS A 408 20.79 -0.61 -9.97
N ASN A 409 21.77 -0.13 -10.75
CA ASN A 409 22.17 1.29 -10.86
C ASN A 409 22.58 1.96 -9.52
N LEU A 410 22.63 1.23 -8.39
CA LEU A 410 22.86 1.78 -7.05
C LEU A 410 24.01 1.11 -6.28
N THR A 411 24.83 0.26 -6.94
CA THR A 411 25.93 -0.44 -6.26
C THR A 411 26.95 0.51 -5.63
N ASP A 412 27.25 1.62 -6.28
CA ASP A 412 28.14 2.66 -5.76
C ASP A 412 27.48 3.57 -4.72
N VAL A 413 26.16 3.75 -4.79
CA VAL A 413 25.40 4.47 -3.77
C VAL A 413 25.41 3.71 -2.45
N PHE A 414 25.13 2.40 -2.47
CA PHE A 414 25.18 1.54 -1.29
C PHE A 414 26.58 1.05 -0.93
N GLY A 415 27.57 1.30 -1.80
CA GLY A 415 28.95 0.83 -1.59
C GLY A 415 29.07 -0.70 -1.52
N MET A 416 28.21 -1.45 -2.18
CA MET A 416 28.18 -2.91 -2.11
C MET A 416 27.55 -3.55 -3.34
N THR A 417 27.68 -4.87 -3.43
CA THR A 417 26.98 -5.69 -4.43
C THR A 417 26.64 -7.05 -3.83
N TYR A 418 25.68 -7.74 -4.44
CA TYR A 418 25.43 -9.16 -4.22
C TYR A 418 25.04 -9.84 -5.53
N ASN A 419 25.30 -11.13 -5.63
CA ASN A 419 24.88 -11.94 -6.78
C ASN A 419 24.30 -13.29 -6.37
N GLN A 420 24.19 -13.53 -5.08
CA GLN A 420 23.59 -14.72 -4.50
C GLN A 420 22.75 -14.37 -3.29
N PHE A 421 21.71 -15.15 -3.11
CA PHE A 421 20.87 -15.13 -1.90
C PHE A 421 20.45 -16.57 -1.59
N THR A 422 20.09 -16.83 -0.36
CA THR A 422 19.61 -18.14 0.07
C THR A 422 18.60 -18.03 1.18
N ARG A 423 17.72 -19.02 1.28
CA ARG A 423 16.90 -19.26 2.46
C ARG A 423 17.59 -20.30 3.34
N PRO A 424 18.09 -19.92 4.53
CA PRO A 424 18.72 -20.87 5.45
C PRO A 424 17.72 -21.93 5.93
N ASN A 425 18.21 -23.16 6.10
CA ASN A 425 17.42 -24.25 6.71
C ASN A 425 17.43 -24.23 8.25
N GLY A 426 18.17 -23.33 8.86
CA GLY A 426 18.33 -23.20 10.30
C GLY A 426 18.55 -21.75 10.71
N HIS A 427 18.79 -21.55 11.99
CA HIS A 427 19.08 -20.23 12.52
C HIS A 427 20.39 -19.68 11.96
N VAL A 428 20.33 -18.43 11.50
CA VAL A 428 21.48 -17.63 11.13
C VAL A 428 21.42 -16.35 11.95
N SER A 429 22.32 -16.20 12.91
CA SER A 429 22.37 -14.98 13.72
C SER A 429 22.85 -13.81 12.87
N VAL A 430 22.40 -12.61 13.23
CA VAL A 430 22.89 -11.34 12.73
C VAL A 430 23.71 -10.71 13.86
N GLU A 431 25.00 -10.53 13.62
CA GLU A 431 25.96 -10.03 14.60
C GLU A 431 26.30 -8.57 14.26
N PHE A 432 25.96 -7.68 15.20
CA PHE A 432 26.06 -6.24 15.00
C PHE A 432 27.43 -5.69 15.43
N ALA A 433 27.89 -4.68 14.69
CA ALA A 433 29.17 -4.00 14.88
C ALA A 433 29.05 -2.48 14.74
N GLY A 434 30.15 -1.76 14.85
CA GLY A 434 30.18 -0.31 14.64
C GLY A 434 29.20 0.44 15.55
N THR A 435 28.42 1.34 14.97
CA THR A 435 27.40 2.13 15.70
C THR A 435 26.28 1.25 16.24
N LEU A 436 26.02 0.09 15.62
CA LEU A 436 25.01 -0.89 16.05
C LEU A 436 25.53 -1.95 17.04
N ALA A 437 26.76 -1.89 17.49
CA ALA A 437 27.39 -2.93 18.36
C ALA A 437 26.62 -3.23 19.67
N LYS A 438 25.72 -2.34 20.10
CA LYS A 438 24.88 -2.54 21.29
C LYS A 438 23.50 -3.12 20.97
N THR A 439 23.18 -3.32 19.69
CA THR A 439 21.93 -3.93 19.26
C THR A 439 21.91 -5.40 19.67
N PRO A 440 20.84 -5.90 20.30
CA PRO A 440 20.73 -7.30 20.62
C PRO A 440 20.90 -8.18 19.39
N ALA A 441 21.60 -9.31 19.53
CA ALA A 441 21.68 -10.30 18.46
C ALA A 441 20.28 -10.75 18.07
N SER A 442 20.05 -10.94 16.77
CA SER A 442 18.79 -11.39 16.18
C SER A 442 19.07 -12.46 15.15
N ASP A 443 18.09 -13.31 14.91
CA ASP A 443 18.15 -14.22 13.77
C ASP A 443 17.62 -13.54 12.50
N ALA A 444 18.21 -13.89 11.37
CA ALA A 444 17.62 -13.60 10.07
C ALA A 444 16.24 -14.27 9.97
N GLN A 445 15.19 -13.47 9.70
CA GLN A 445 13.80 -13.92 9.70
C GLN A 445 13.32 -14.43 8.33
N ALA A 446 14.14 -14.25 7.28
CA ALA A 446 13.81 -14.59 5.90
C ALA A 446 15.05 -15.06 5.14
N LEU A 447 15.00 -14.99 3.81
CA LEU A 447 16.18 -15.15 2.98
C LEU A 447 17.29 -14.17 3.39
N ILE A 448 18.52 -14.56 3.14
CA ILE A 448 19.70 -13.71 3.30
C ILE A 448 20.32 -13.45 1.92
N GLU A 449 20.65 -12.19 1.66
CA GLU A 449 21.48 -11.79 0.51
C GLU A 449 22.96 -11.82 0.93
N LEU A 450 23.81 -12.38 0.08
CA LEU A 450 25.25 -12.52 0.38
C LEU A 450 25.99 -11.25 -0.09
N VAL A 451 25.88 -10.21 0.72
CA VAL A 451 26.39 -8.87 0.39
C VAL A 451 27.90 -8.80 0.54
N THR A 452 28.56 -8.32 -0.48
CA THR A 452 30.00 -8.01 -0.51
C THR A 452 30.17 -6.49 -0.50
N PRO A 453 30.67 -5.89 0.59
CA PRO A 453 30.92 -4.46 0.67
C PRO A 453 32.14 -4.05 -0.17
N PHE A 454 32.13 -2.80 -0.67
CA PHE A 454 33.28 -2.18 -1.32
C PHE A 454 34.17 -1.48 -0.26
N ASP A 455 35.38 -1.13 -0.67
CA ASP A 455 36.27 -0.34 0.17
C ASP A 455 35.61 0.99 0.59
N GLY A 456 35.66 1.31 1.86
CA GLY A 456 35.04 2.52 2.44
C GLY A 456 33.58 2.35 2.83
N THR A 457 33.01 1.16 2.75
CA THR A 457 31.67 0.86 3.24
C THR A 457 31.74 0.33 4.68
N ASP A 458 30.96 0.90 5.56
CA ASP A 458 30.81 0.44 6.93
C ASP A 458 29.95 -0.83 6.99
N VAL A 459 30.50 -1.89 7.60
CA VAL A 459 29.76 -3.11 7.88
C VAL A 459 29.17 -3.00 9.28
N LEU A 460 27.86 -2.80 9.37
CA LEU A 460 27.14 -2.63 10.64
C LEU A 460 26.65 -3.96 11.22
N ALA A 461 26.50 -4.98 10.38
CA ALA A 461 26.23 -6.36 10.81
C ALA A 461 26.73 -7.38 9.81
N SER A 462 27.05 -8.58 10.29
CA SER A 462 27.42 -9.76 9.48
C SER A 462 26.63 -10.97 9.92
N TYR A 463 26.65 -12.06 9.11
CA TYR A 463 25.97 -13.30 9.46
C TYR A 463 26.85 -14.17 10.37
N GLY A 464 26.33 -14.59 11.51
CA GLY A 464 26.99 -15.51 12.46
C GLY A 464 26.85 -16.97 12.03
N HIS A 465 27.37 -17.31 10.85
CA HIS A 465 27.28 -18.66 10.30
C HIS A 465 28.60 -19.04 9.62
N TYR A 466 29.08 -20.27 9.82
CA TYR A 466 30.40 -20.71 9.31
C TYR A 466 30.60 -20.54 7.81
N ALA A 467 29.54 -20.68 7.02
CA ALA A 467 29.58 -20.56 5.56
C ALA A 467 29.38 -19.11 5.06
N TRP A 468 28.75 -18.23 5.86
CA TRP A 468 28.32 -16.90 5.41
C TRP A 468 28.87 -15.75 6.24
N LYS A 469 29.76 -16.01 7.21
CA LYS A 469 30.34 -15.01 8.11
C LYS A 469 31.12 -13.88 7.42
N ASP A 470 31.56 -14.13 6.19
CA ASP A 470 32.33 -13.17 5.40
C ASP A 470 31.43 -12.21 4.60
N TYR A 471 30.09 -12.37 4.69
CA TYR A 471 29.11 -11.50 4.04
C TYR A 471 28.45 -10.57 5.05
N ALA A 472 28.17 -9.34 4.59
CA ALA A 472 27.48 -8.36 5.39
C ALA A 472 25.97 -8.60 5.41
N ALA A 473 25.35 -8.32 6.56
CA ALA A 473 23.91 -8.34 6.75
C ALA A 473 23.31 -6.92 6.81
N VAL A 474 24.08 -5.93 7.28
CA VAL A 474 23.73 -4.51 7.26
C VAL A 474 24.98 -3.71 6.90
N THR A 475 24.84 -2.81 5.92
CA THR A 475 25.92 -1.91 5.49
C THR A 475 25.45 -0.46 5.43
N ARG A 476 26.39 0.49 5.60
CA ARG A 476 26.17 1.93 5.36
C ARG A 476 27.31 2.49 4.53
N HIS A 477 26.98 3.34 3.55
CA HIS A 477 27.96 3.96 2.66
C HIS A 477 27.62 5.42 2.40
N GLY A 478 28.62 6.29 2.52
CA GLY A 478 28.49 7.70 2.17
C GLY A 478 28.55 7.91 0.66
N PHE A 479 27.57 8.62 0.10
CA PHE A 479 27.52 8.95 -1.31
C PHE A 479 27.12 10.41 -1.53
N GLY A 480 27.99 11.19 -2.19
CA GLY A 480 27.76 12.62 -2.36
C GLY A 480 27.73 13.37 -1.01
N LYS A 481 26.58 13.96 -0.67
CA LYS A 481 26.38 14.65 0.63
C LYS A 481 25.57 13.83 1.63
N GLY A 482 24.98 12.71 1.20
CA GLY A 482 24.16 11.83 2.00
C GLY A 482 24.81 10.47 2.17
N ASP A 483 24.01 9.52 2.57
CA ASP A 483 24.42 8.13 2.75
C ASP A 483 23.28 7.15 2.46
N ALA A 484 23.63 5.86 2.28
CA ALA A 484 22.68 4.81 2.01
C ALA A 484 22.98 3.58 2.87
N GLU A 485 21.93 2.97 3.41
CA GLU A 485 21.98 1.78 4.24
C GLU A 485 21.25 0.62 3.58
N TRP A 486 21.85 -0.57 3.59
CA TRP A 486 21.27 -1.80 3.06
C TRP A 486 21.06 -2.83 4.16
N ILE A 487 19.85 -3.37 4.26
CA ILE A 487 19.48 -4.41 5.21
C ILE A 487 19.18 -5.70 4.41
N ALA A 488 20.12 -6.62 4.43
CA ALA A 488 20.17 -7.77 3.52
C ALA A 488 19.32 -8.99 3.95
N THR A 489 18.48 -8.83 4.98
CA THR A 489 17.55 -9.85 5.47
C THR A 489 16.40 -9.18 6.23
N LEU A 490 15.33 -9.91 6.54
CA LEU A 490 14.30 -9.42 7.45
C LEU A 490 14.80 -9.55 8.90
N LEU A 491 14.76 -8.45 9.63
CA LEU A 491 15.12 -8.38 11.05
C LEU A 491 13.87 -8.46 11.93
N GLY A 492 14.01 -9.04 13.12
CA GLY A 492 12.94 -9.04 14.11
C GLY A 492 12.56 -7.63 14.58
N ALA A 493 11.37 -7.46 15.14
CA ALA A 493 10.79 -6.14 15.48
C ALA A 493 11.70 -5.26 16.35
N ASP A 494 12.29 -5.80 17.40
CA ASP A 494 13.19 -5.03 18.28
C ASP A 494 14.49 -4.62 17.58
N THR A 495 14.97 -5.48 16.70
CA THR A 495 16.23 -5.28 15.98
C THR A 495 16.07 -4.24 14.88
N ILE A 496 15.03 -4.34 14.06
CA ILE A 496 14.76 -3.34 13.01
C ILE A 496 14.50 -1.96 13.63
N ARG A 497 13.84 -1.90 14.79
CA ARG A 497 13.64 -0.66 15.53
C ARG A 497 14.97 -0.06 16.00
N ALA A 498 15.93 -0.89 16.44
CA ALA A 498 17.25 -0.42 16.82
C ALA A 498 18.05 0.11 15.62
N VAL A 499 17.98 -0.56 14.48
CA VAL A 499 18.61 -0.14 13.22
C VAL A 499 18.04 1.20 12.76
N LEU A 500 16.72 1.32 12.64
CA LEU A 500 16.06 2.57 12.20
C LEU A 500 16.23 3.74 13.17
N ARG A 501 16.45 3.46 14.47
CA ARG A 501 16.76 4.52 15.45
C ARG A 501 18.14 5.11 15.22
N GLU A 502 19.08 4.28 14.81
CA GLU A 502 20.47 4.69 14.57
C GLU A 502 20.60 5.41 13.22
N ALA A 503 19.86 4.94 12.21
CA ALA A 503 19.75 5.58 10.90
C ALA A 503 19.08 6.96 11.00
#